data_9cd725feee55f692c9619830c3af207e
#
_entry.id   9cd725feee55f692c9619830c3af207e
#
_cell.length_a   1.000
_cell.length_b   1.000
_cell.length_c   1.000
_cell.angle_alpha   90.00
_cell.angle_beta   90.00
_cell.angle_gamma   90.00
#
_symmetry.space_group_name_H-M   'P 1'
#
loop_
_entity.id
_entity.type
_entity.pdbx_description
1 polymer ?
#
loop_
_entity_poly.entity_id
_entity_poly.type
_entity_poly.pdbx_seq_one_letter_code
_entity_poly.pdbx_strand_id
1 'polypeptide(L)'
;MRGIKFLVFKKCKIITVFLCFLFFSFSLHAETIYELDFTSATGNVKEWFLNKNWKLHEDINDMNIRFDMGRLVIEPTKDEVGVMMHEFEKKDYLKGEIKLRIEWGVDQYPKGADWSGPKEKTRNAREAVSFMVFFGDEKIESGFFLAPDLPYFISFFLGENEKPDQVYYANYWQEGGRYLCIPCDGTKGKTFLTEVNLTKKFKQLFMENPPPVSGLAIEVDVQNTEISNGRHSKAFIKKIKLYR
;
A
#
# COMPACT_ATOMS: atom_id res chain seq x y z
N MET A 1 -7.33 16.11 96.71
CA MET A 1 -7.61 17.10 95.67
C MET A 1 -6.77 16.81 94.43
N ARG A 2 -7.42 16.39 93.35
CA ARG A 2 -6.77 15.83 92.14
C ARG A 2 -6.60 16.93 91.10
N GLY A 3 -5.36 17.16 90.70
CA GLY A 3 -5.01 18.13 89.65
C GLY A 3 -5.21 17.54 88.27
N ILE A 4 -5.90 18.32 87.41
CA ILE A 4 -6.17 17.97 86.00
C ILE A 4 -4.95 18.44 85.18
N LYS A 5 -4.35 17.46 84.44
CA LYS A 5 -3.29 17.76 83.48
C LYS A 5 -3.93 18.07 82.14
N PHE A 6 -3.70 19.24 81.59
CA PHE A 6 -4.04 19.66 80.27
C PHE A 6 -3.07 19.01 79.24
N LEU A 7 -3.60 18.24 78.31
CA LEU A 7 -2.84 17.69 77.17
C LEU A 7 -2.83 18.74 76.03
N VAL A 8 -1.67 19.21 75.69
CA VAL A 8 -1.45 20.12 74.59
C VAL A 8 -1.34 19.27 73.27
N PHE A 9 -2.34 19.33 72.42
CA PHE A 9 -2.27 18.73 71.10
C PHE A 9 -1.39 19.60 70.18
N LYS A 10 -0.21 19.08 69.80
CA LYS A 10 0.61 19.65 68.72
C LYS A 10 -0.09 19.38 67.38
N LYS A 11 -0.50 20.48 66.70
CA LYS A 11 -1.00 20.44 65.30
C LYS A 11 0.12 20.03 64.37
N CYS A 12 0.07 18.80 63.87
CA CYS A 12 0.91 18.33 62.78
C CYS A 12 0.37 18.90 61.47
N LYS A 13 1.09 19.84 60.83
CA LYS A 13 0.76 20.32 59.47
C LYS A 13 1.21 19.27 58.48
N ILE A 14 0.25 18.51 57.95
CA ILE A 14 0.47 17.64 56.80
C ILE A 14 0.54 18.54 55.58
N ILE A 15 1.76 18.73 55.05
CA ILE A 15 1.98 19.36 53.75
C ILE A 15 1.69 18.28 52.69
N THR A 16 0.52 18.33 52.10
CA THR A 16 0.15 17.49 50.94
C THR A 16 0.86 18.08 49.73
N VAL A 17 1.98 17.50 49.33
CA VAL A 17 2.67 17.81 48.08
C VAL A 17 1.85 17.15 46.99
N PHE A 18 1.04 17.95 46.30
CA PHE A 18 0.32 17.53 45.09
C PHE A 18 1.35 17.46 43.95
N LEU A 19 1.90 16.27 43.74
CA LEU A 19 2.79 15.99 42.60
C LEU A 19 1.91 15.89 41.34
N CYS A 20 1.73 17.03 40.67
CA CYS A 20 1.13 17.03 39.32
C CYS A 20 2.08 16.31 38.36
N PHE A 21 1.88 15.01 38.16
CA PHE A 21 2.42 14.29 37.02
C PHE A 21 1.73 14.81 35.78
N LEU A 22 2.32 15.81 35.14
CA LEU A 22 2.02 16.17 33.76
C LEU A 22 2.44 14.97 32.91
N PHE A 23 1.50 14.07 32.65
CA PHE A 23 1.61 13.11 31.57
C PHE A 23 1.65 13.89 30.25
N PHE A 24 2.84 14.29 29.85
CA PHE A 24 3.09 14.63 28.46
C PHE A 24 2.83 13.35 27.65
N SER A 25 1.59 13.21 27.18
CA SER A 25 1.27 12.25 26.14
C SER A 25 2.06 12.67 24.91
N PHE A 26 3.28 12.17 24.76
CA PHE A 26 3.97 12.21 23.48
C PHE A 26 3.13 11.36 22.52
N SER A 27 2.26 12.02 21.79
CA SER A 27 1.67 11.41 20.60
C SER A 27 2.84 11.08 19.69
N LEU A 28 3.27 9.84 19.68
CA LEU A 28 4.17 9.31 18.65
C LEU A 28 3.45 9.46 17.31
N HIS A 29 3.55 10.65 16.71
CA HIS A 29 3.09 10.84 15.36
C HIS A 29 4.00 10.01 14.45
N ALA A 30 3.41 9.02 13.77
CA ALA A 30 4.13 8.27 12.78
C ALA A 30 4.66 9.25 11.71
N GLU A 31 5.99 9.27 11.53
CA GLU A 31 6.65 10.13 10.54
C GLU A 31 6.25 9.70 9.13
N THR A 32 5.56 10.59 8.41
CA THR A 32 5.25 10.39 6.99
C THR A 32 6.51 10.61 6.17
N ILE A 33 6.93 9.59 5.42
CA ILE A 33 8.13 9.65 4.57
C ILE A 33 7.80 9.76 3.09
N TYR A 34 6.61 9.33 2.67
CA TYR A 34 6.11 9.49 1.32
C TYR A 34 4.57 9.47 1.32
N GLU A 35 3.94 10.31 0.50
CA GLU A 35 2.48 10.35 0.42
C GLU A 35 1.99 10.73 -0.98
N LEU A 36 0.99 9.98 -1.46
CA LEU A 36 0.11 10.37 -2.55
C LEU A 36 -1.29 10.58 -1.99
N ASP A 37 -1.74 11.81 -1.97
CA ASP A 37 -3.08 12.19 -1.54
C ASP A 37 -3.90 12.70 -2.73
N PHE A 38 -4.93 11.95 -3.10
CA PHE A 38 -5.81 12.28 -4.23
C PHE A 38 -7.08 13.00 -3.79
N THR A 39 -7.27 13.24 -2.48
CA THR A 39 -8.52 13.80 -1.95
C THR A 39 -8.78 15.24 -2.40
N SER A 40 -7.72 15.97 -2.74
CA SER A 40 -7.79 17.33 -3.29
C SER A 40 -7.21 17.43 -4.70
N ALA A 41 -6.82 16.32 -5.32
CA ALA A 41 -6.22 16.31 -6.64
C ALA A 41 -7.25 16.64 -7.72
N THR A 42 -6.85 17.50 -8.66
CA THR A 42 -7.65 17.95 -9.80
C THR A 42 -6.79 18.07 -11.04
N GLY A 43 -7.43 18.25 -12.19
CA GLY A 43 -6.74 18.45 -13.46
C GLY A 43 -6.37 17.17 -14.18
N ASN A 44 -5.35 17.23 -15.03
CA ASN A 44 -4.88 16.09 -15.80
C ASN A 44 -4.07 15.12 -14.93
N VAL A 45 -4.51 13.87 -14.84
CA VAL A 45 -3.84 12.85 -14.01
C VAL A 45 -2.42 12.59 -14.47
N LYS A 46 -2.17 12.50 -15.77
CA LYS A 46 -0.86 12.19 -16.33
C LYS A 46 0.15 13.29 -16.00
N GLU A 47 -0.23 14.53 -16.21
CA GLU A 47 0.59 15.69 -15.82
C GLU A 47 0.85 15.74 -14.31
N TRP A 48 -0.16 15.40 -13.52
CA TRP A 48 -0.04 15.35 -12.06
C TRP A 48 1.02 14.34 -11.60
N PHE A 49 1.05 13.15 -12.21
CA PHE A 49 2.06 12.13 -11.92
C PHE A 49 3.44 12.53 -12.44
N LEU A 50 3.55 13.03 -13.68
CA LEU A 50 4.80 13.49 -14.27
C LEU A 50 5.45 14.61 -13.44
N ASN A 51 4.65 15.55 -12.93
CA ASN A 51 5.12 16.63 -12.05
C ASN A 51 5.63 16.14 -10.68
N LYS A 52 5.35 14.89 -10.32
CA LYS A 52 5.85 14.21 -9.12
C LYS A 52 6.97 13.19 -9.43
N ASN A 53 7.58 13.30 -10.60
CA ASN A 53 8.64 12.41 -11.10
C ASN A 53 8.20 10.93 -11.23
N TRP A 54 6.91 10.68 -11.50
CA TRP A 54 6.44 9.37 -11.90
C TRP A 54 6.59 9.21 -13.41
N LYS A 55 6.89 7.99 -13.84
CA LYS A 55 6.93 7.57 -15.24
C LYS A 55 5.64 6.83 -15.58
N LEU A 56 5.19 6.99 -16.80
CA LEU A 56 3.97 6.35 -17.32
C LEU A 56 4.39 5.34 -18.38
N HIS A 57 4.02 4.08 -18.18
CA HIS A 57 4.42 2.95 -19.03
C HIS A 57 3.19 2.24 -19.57
N GLU A 58 3.42 1.45 -20.61
CA GLU A 58 2.40 0.67 -21.30
C GLU A 58 1.21 1.54 -21.73
N ASP A 59 -0.01 1.02 -21.65
CA ASP A 59 -1.22 1.68 -22.16
C ASP A 59 -1.74 2.82 -21.26
N ILE A 60 -1.05 3.17 -20.18
CA ILE A 60 -1.54 4.16 -19.21
C ILE A 60 -1.86 5.53 -19.85
N ASN A 61 -1.18 5.85 -20.96
CA ASN A 61 -1.41 7.08 -21.68
C ASN A 61 -2.75 7.11 -22.45
N ASP A 62 -3.28 5.96 -22.81
CA ASP A 62 -4.55 5.82 -23.54
C ASP A 62 -5.70 5.39 -22.64
N MET A 63 -5.38 4.93 -21.44
CA MET A 63 -6.33 4.44 -20.46
C MET A 63 -7.19 5.56 -19.87
N ASN A 64 -8.45 5.26 -19.58
CA ASN A 64 -9.37 6.16 -18.91
C ASN A 64 -9.01 6.26 -17.41
N ILE A 65 -8.19 7.26 -17.08
CA ILE A 65 -7.81 7.61 -15.70
C ILE A 65 -8.18 9.07 -15.41
N ARG A 66 -8.77 9.32 -14.24
CA ARG A 66 -9.20 10.68 -13.86
C ARG A 66 -9.23 10.89 -12.35
N PHE A 67 -9.21 12.15 -11.93
CA PHE A 67 -9.59 12.50 -10.57
C PHE A 67 -11.10 12.70 -10.51
N ASP A 68 -11.74 12.03 -9.58
CA ASP A 68 -13.19 12.09 -9.37
C ASP A 68 -13.54 11.93 -7.89
N MET A 69 -14.29 12.87 -7.32
CA MET A 69 -14.74 12.86 -5.93
C MET A 69 -13.62 12.57 -4.90
N GLY A 70 -12.47 13.23 -5.08
CA GLY A 70 -11.31 13.04 -4.19
C GLY A 70 -10.65 11.66 -4.31
N ARG A 71 -10.67 11.08 -5.50
CA ARG A 71 -10.09 9.77 -5.81
C ARG A 71 -9.36 9.80 -7.14
N LEU A 72 -8.27 9.06 -7.25
CA LEU A 72 -7.77 8.60 -8.54
C LEU A 72 -8.67 7.44 -8.98
N VAL A 73 -9.39 7.59 -10.08
CA VAL A 73 -10.22 6.55 -10.67
C VAL A 73 -9.51 5.98 -11.90
N ILE A 74 -9.43 4.65 -11.96
CA ILE A 74 -8.82 3.89 -13.05
C ILE A 74 -9.92 3.00 -13.63
N GLU A 75 -10.20 3.15 -14.93
CA GLU A 75 -11.36 2.53 -15.59
C GLU A 75 -10.99 2.11 -17.02
N PRO A 76 -10.21 1.02 -17.20
CA PRO A 76 -9.85 0.52 -18.52
C PRO A 76 -11.08 0.03 -19.30
N THR A 77 -11.20 0.51 -20.54
CA THR A 77 -12.30 0.17 -21.45
C THR A 77 -11.89 -0.74 -22.60
N LYS A 78 -10.61 -1.02 -22.69
CA LYS A 78 -9.99 -1.92 -23.65
C LYS A 78 -9.17 -2.99 -22.93
N ASP A 79 -8.65 -3.93 -23.68
CA ASP A 79 -7.72 -4.98 -23.23
C ASP A 79 -6.33 -4.36 -23.00
N GLU A 80 -6.13 -3.78 -21.83
CA GLU A 80 -5.04 -2.85 -21.52
C GLU A 80 -4.25 -3.31 -20.28
N VAL A 81 -2.97 -2.98 -20.27
CA VAL A 81 -2.11 -2.96 -19.07
C VAL A 81 -1.52 -1.56 -18.92
N GLY A 82 -1.44 -1.05 -17.70
CA GLY A 82 -0.90 0.28 -17.47
C GLY A 82 -0.14 0.37 -16.16
N VAL A 83 1.02 1.03 -16.19
CA VAL A 83 1.89 1.18 -15.03
C VAL A 83 2.29 2.64 -14.83
N MET A 84 2.02 3.16 -13.64
CA MET A 84 2.58 4.42 -13.14
C MET A 84 3.67 4.07 -12.13
N MET A 85 4.92 4.43 -12.40
CA MET A 85 6.10 4.03 -11.62
C MET A 85 6.87 5.24 -11.10
N HIS A 86 7.33 5.17 -9.86
CA HIS A 86 8.25 6.11 -9.25
C HIS A 86 9.49 5.38 -8.75
N GLU A 87 10.64 5.75 -9.28
CA GLU A 87 11.93 5.25 -8.84
C GLU A 87 12.60 6.31 -7.96
N PHE A 88 13.00 5.95 -6.75
CA PHE A 88 13.79 6.83 -5.91
C PHE A 88 15.23 6.90 -6.43
N GLU A 89 15.89 8.04 -6.31
CA GLU A 89 17.34 8.09 -6.47
C GLU A 89 18.00 7.30 -5.31
N LYS A 90 19.14 6.66 -5.58
CA LYS A 90 19.82 5.79 -4.60
C LYS A 90 20.08 6.45 -3.23
N LYS A 91 20.32 7.76 -3.22
CA LYS A 91 20.48 8.56 -2.00
C LYS A 91 19.18 8.68 -1.18
N ASP A 92 18.02 8.59 -1.87
CA ASP A 92 16.68 8.80 -1.31
C ASP A 92 15.95 7.47 -1.01
N TYR A 93 16.61 6.33 -1.15
CA TYR A 93 16.05 5.03 -0.80
C TYR A 93 15.56 5.01 0.63
N LEU A 94 14.35 4.53 0.83
CA LEU A 94 13.72 4.52 2.15
C LEU A 94 14.28 3.37 3.00
N LYS A 95 14.92 3.70 4.12
CA LYS A 95 15.60 2.76 5.02
C LYS A 95 14.84 2.61 6.34
N GLY A 96 15.10 1.52 7.05
CA GLY A 96 14.55 1.25 8.37
C GLY A 96 13.19 0.53 8.33
N GLU A 97 12.45 0.63 9.42
CA GLU A 97 11.11 0.03 9.48
C GLU A 97 10.11 0.92 8.72
N ILE A 98 9.57 0.38 7.64
CA ILE A 98 8.62 1.08 6.77
C ILE A 98 7.26 0.40 6.88
N LYS A 99 6.22 1.22 7.05
CA LYS A 99 4.82 0.82 7.02
C LYS A 99 4.12 1.46 5.83
N LEU A 100 3.20 0.73 5.23
CA LEU A 100 2.36 1.16 4.13
C LEU A 100 0.92 1.28 4.63
N ARG A 101 0.23 2.34 4.20
CA ARG A 101 -1.22 2.51 4.32
C ARG A 101 -1.78 2.89 2.97
N ILE A 102 -2.84 2.19 2.53
CA ILE A 102 -3.56 2.51 1.30
C ILE A 102 -5.06 2.60 1.61
N GLU A 103 -5.69 3.68 1.14
CA GLU A 103 -7.15 3.83 1.11
C GLU A 103 -7.60 3.69 -0.34
N TRP A 104 -8.25 2.59 -0.66
CA TRP A 104 -8.60 2.22 -2.04
C TRP A 104 -9.85 1.34 -2.11
N GLY A 105 -10.30 1.01 -3.32
CA GLY A 105 -11.43 0.13 -3.53
C GLY A 105 -11.61 -0.24 -5.00
N VAL A 106 -12.50 -1.21 -5.23
CA VAL A 106 -12.90 -1.67 -6.55
C VAL A 106 -14.40 -1.53 -6.71
N ASP A 107 -14.84 -0.81 -7.74
CA ASP A 107 -16.24 -0.69 -8.13
C ASP A 107 -16.65 -1.87 -9.04
N GLN A 108 -15.70 -2.38 -9.85
CA GLN A 108 -15.88 -3.53 -10.73
C GLN A 108 -14.57 -4.31 -10.87
N TYR A 109 -14.58 -5.58 -10.46
CA TYR A 109 -13.45 -6.50 -10.66
C TYR A 109 -13.35 -6.95 -12.12
N PRO A 110 -12.13 -7.29 -12.60
CA PRO A 110 -11.93 -7.81 -13.95
C PRO A 110 -12.53 -9.23 -14.06
N LYS A 111 -13.50 -9.38 -14.94
CA LYS A 111 -14.18 -10.68 -15.13
C LYS A 111 -13.31 -11.64 -15.93
N GLY A 112 -13.11 -12.85 -15.40
CA GLY A 112 -12.21 -13.85 -15.98
C GLY A 112 -10.78 -13.79 -15.46
N ALA A 113 -10.50 -12.88 -14.52
CA ALA A 113 -9.25 -12.91 -13.76
C ALA A 113 -9.16 -14.18 -12.91
N ASP A 114 -7.98 -14.79 -12.86
CA ASP A 114 -7.75 -16.01 -12.10
C ASP A 114 -6.31 -16.06 -11.57
N TRP A 115 -6.15 -15.88 -10.27
CA TRP A 115 -4.89 -15.98 -9.56
C TRP A 115 -4.64 -17.39 -8.99
N SER A 116 -5.56 -18.33 -9.20
CA SER A 116 -5.44 -19.69 -8.69
C SER A 116 -4.40 -20.51 -9.44
N GLY A 117 -4.07 -21.66 -8.88
CA GLY A 117 -3.16 -22.63 -9.50
C GLY A 117 -1.73 -22.55 -8.99
N PRO A 118 -0.91 -23.53 -9.34
CA PRO A 118 0.49 -23.59 -8.93
C PRO A 118 1.35 -22.53 -9.64
N LYS A 119 2.50 -22.25 -9.06
CA LYS A 119 3.47 -21.28 -9.56
C LYS A 119 3.82 -21.49 -11.04
N GLU A 120 3.98 -22.75 -11.44
CA GLU A 120 4.44 -23.14 -12.77
C GLU A 120 3.32 -23.14 -13.85
N LYS A 121 2.08 -22.95 -13.44
CA LYS A 121 0.94 -22.96 -14.35
C LYS A 121 0.60 -21.56 -14.81
N THR A 122 0.59 -21.35 -16.12
CA THR A 122 0.05 -20.11 -16.71
C THR A 122 -1.42 -19.92 -16.32
N ARG A 123 -1.76 -18.72 -15.91
CA ARG A 123 -3.11 -18.32 -15.49
C ARG A 123 -3.35 -16.88 -15.93
N ASN A 124 -4.58 -16.46 -15.81
CA ASN A 124 -4.98 -15.09 -16.11
C ASN A 124 -4.94 -14.23 -14.82
N ALA A 125 -3.73 -14.04 -14.26
CA ALA A 125 -3.52 -13.22 -13.08
C ALA A 125 -3.68 -11.74 -13.45
N ARG A 126 -4.85 -11.18 -13.17
CA ARG A 126 -5.26 -9.82 -13.52
C ARG A 126 -5.89 -9.13 -12.34
N GLU A 127 -5.72 -7.80 -12.28
CA GLU A 127 -6.25 -6.98 -11.20
C GLU A 127 -6.79 -5.65 -11.69
N ALA A 128 -7.82 -5.16 -11.02
CA ALA A 128 -8.36 -3.83 -11.27
C ALA A 128 -7.40 -2.71 -10.87
N VAL A 129 -6.58 -2.95 -9.87
CA VAL A 129 -5.49 -2.10 -9.39
C VAL A 129 -4.59 -2.87 -8.45
N SER A 130 -3.30 -2.67 -8.58
CA SER A 130 -2.30 -3.09 -7.61
C SER A 130 -1.38 -1.94 -7.20
N PHE A 131 -0.75 -2.08 -6.04
CA PHE A 131 0.30 -1.20 -5.57
C PHE A 131 1.55 -2.01 -5.27
N MET A 132 2.62 -1.71 -5.99
CA MET A 132 3.89 -2.41 -5.91
C MET A 132 4.91 -1.59 -5.13
N VAL A 133 5.69 -2.27 -4.32
CA VAL A 133 6.84 -1.72 -3.60
C VAL A 133 8.07 -2.50 -3.98
N PHE A 134 9.07 -1.81 -4.53
CA PHE A 134 10.35 -2.38 -4.96
C PHE A 134 11.42 -2.21 -3.89
N PHE A 135 12.32 -3.20 -3.78
CA PHE A 135 13.35 -3.26 -2.75
C PHE A 135 14.74 -3.48 -3.36
N GLY A 136 15.67 -2.57 -3.04
CA GLY A 136 17.04 -2.63 -3.55
C GLY A 136 17.18 -2.23 -5.02
N ASP A 137 18.34 -2.49 -5.57
CA ASP A 137 18.70 -2.21 -6.96
C ASP A 137 19.23 -3.45 -7.70
N GLU A 138 19.34 -4.57 -7.00
CA GLU A 138 19.65 -5.86 -7.61
C GLU A 138 18.45 -6.35 -8.40
N LYS A 139 18.66 -6.62 -9.68
CA LYS A 139 17.62 -7.07 -10.60
C LYS A 139 17.56 -8.58 -10.63
N ILE A 140 16.36 -9.10 -10.45
CA ILE A 140 16.03 -10.51 -10.53
C ILE A 140 15.43 -10.79 -11.90
N GLU A 141 15.86 -11.87 -12.53
CA GLU A 141 15.37 -12.27 -13.85
C GLU A 141 13.86 -12.44 -13.85
N SER A 142 13.23 -11.91 -14.91
CA SER A 142 11.78 -12.02 -15.09
C SER A 142 11.36 -13.46 -15.43
N GLY A 143 12.26 -14.25 -15.97
CA GLY A 143 11.95 -15.57 -16.54
C GLY A 143 11.33 -15.51 -17.94
N PHE A 144 11.25 -14.31 -18.55
CA PHE A 144 10.72 -14.13 -19.91
C PHE A 144 11.51 -13.02 -20.64
N PHE A 145 12.02 -13.33 -21.84
CA PHE A 145 12.97 -12.49 -22.57
C PHE A 145 12.43 -11.11 -22.99
N LEU A 146 11.11 -10.92 -23.04
CA LEU A 146 10.50 -9.62 -23.34
C LEU A 146 10.10 -8.81 -22.11
N ALA A 147 10.07 -9.44 -20.93
CA ALA A 147 9.78 -8.73 -19.69
C ALA A 147 11.08 -8.22 -19.04
N PRO A 148 11.12 -6.98 -18.55
CA PRO A 148 12.31 -6.43 -17.92
C PRO A 148 12.66 -7.16 -16.62
N ASP A 149 13.92 -7.25 -16.28
CA ASP A 149 14.34 -7.68 -14.95
C ASP A 149 14.02 -6.59 -13.94
N LEU A 150 13.48 -6.98 -12.81
CA LEU A 150 13.03 -6.07 -11.75
C LEU A 150 13.72 -6.38 -10.41
N PRO A 151 13.87 -5.40 -9.52
CA PRO A 151 14.26 -5.68 -8.14
C PRO A 151 13.22 -6.57 -7.45
N TYR A 152 13.53 -7.10 -6.27
CA TYR A 152 12.52 -7.70 -5.42
C TYR A 152 11.34 -6.76 -5.25
N PHE A 153 10.12 -7.30 -5.30
CA PHE A 153 8.94 -6.50 -5.06
C PHE A 153 7.82 -7.27 -4.35
N ILE A 154 6.99 -6.50 -3.66
CA ILE A 154 5.72 -6.96 -3.13
C ILE A 154 4.62 -6.12 -3.79
N SER A 155 3.69 -6.80 -4.46
CA SER A 155 2.49 -6.21 -5.03
C SER A 155 1.29 -6.51 -4.14
N PHE A 156 0.53 -5.49 -3.80
CA PHE A 156 -0.72 -5.60 -3.07
C PHE A 156 -1.87 -5.34 -4.03
N PHE A 157 -2.89 -6.17 -4.02
CA PHE A 157 -4.07 -5.99 -4.86
C PHE A 157 -5.37 -6.30 -4.11
N LEU A 158 -6.48 -5.83 -4.64
CA LEU A 158 -7.82 -6.14 -4.13
C LEU A 158 -8.40 -7.28 -4.96
N GLY A 159 -8.76 -8.37 -4.31
CA GLY A 159 -9.29 -9.57 -4.98
C GLY A 159 -10.77 -9.81 -4.71
N GLU A 160 -11.42 -10.53 -5.62
CA GLU A 160 -12.83 -10.92 -5.51
C GLU A 160 -12.99 -12.34 -4.96
N ASN A 161 -12.17 -13.29 -5.43
CA ASN A 161 -12.27 -14.72 -5.11
C ASN A 161 -10.98 -15.31 -4.52
N GLU A 162 -9.96 -14.50 -4.40
CA GLU A 162 -8.65 -14.89 -3.89
C GLU A 162 -8.73 -15.17 -2.38
N LYS A 163 -7.79 -15.98 -1.90
CA LYS A 163 -7.72 -16.34 -0.48
C LYS A 163 -6.85 -15.33 0.28
N PRO A 164 -7.32 -14.83 1.42
CA PRO A 164 -6.50 -14.01 2.30
C PRO A 164 -5.27 -14.79 2.77
N ASP A 165 -4.17 -14.09 3.01
CA ASP A 165 -2.89 -14.63 3.49
C ASP A 165 -2.19 -15.62 2.53
N GLN A 166 -2.74 -15.86 1.35
CA GLN A 166 -2.06 -16.62 0.32
C GLN A 166 -1.08 -15.73 -0.44
N VAL A 167 0.12 -16.26 -0.69
CA VAL A 167 1.09 -15.64 -1.61
C VAL A 167 0.78 -16.13 -3.02
N TYR A 168 0.60 -15.17 -3.92
CA TYR A 168 0.39 -15.44 -5.34
C TYR A 168 1.65 -15.10 -6.14
N TYR A 169 1.78 -15.75 -7.29
CA TYR A 169 2.86 -15.58 -8.24
C TYR A 169 2.24 -15.29 -9.61
N ALA A 170 2.66 -14.23 -10.25
CA ALA A 170 2.28 -13.97 -11.63
C ALA A 170 3.05 -14.90 -12.59
N ASN A 171 2.85 -14.71 -13.89
CA ASN A 171 3.53 -15.51 -14.91
C ASN A 171 5.03 -15.22 -14.99
N TYR A 172 5.43 -13.98 -14.66
CA TYR A 172 6.79 -13.49 -14.68
C TYR A 172 7.26 -13.16 -13.26
N TRP A 173 8.58 -12.90 -13.07
CA TRP A 173 9.19 -12.49 -11.80
C TRP A 173 8.93 -13.42 -10.61
N GLN A 174 8.76 -14.70 -10.88
CA GLN A 174 8.38 -15.67 -9.84
C GLN A 174 9.42 -15.81 -8.73
N GLU A 175 10.68 -15.50 -8.99
CA GLU A 175 11.74 -15.51 -7.99
C GLU A 175 11.73 -14.22 -7.14
N GLY A 176 11.58 -13.06 -7.76
CA GLY A 176 11.68 -11.74 -7.12
C GLY A 176 10.35 -11.09 -6.76
N GLY A 177 9.22 -11.54 -7.31
CA GLY A 177 7.90 -10.96 -7.12
C GLY A 177 6.99 -11.75 -6.18
N ARG A 178 6.25 -11.05 -5.33
CA ARG A 178 5.20 -11.64 -4.47
C ARG A 178 3.94 -10.78 -4.55
N TYR A 179 2.82 -11.42 -4.81
CA TYR A 179 1.53 -10.76 -4.91
C TYR A 179 0.64 -11.18 -3.75
N LEU A 180 0.05 -10.19 -3.09
CA LEU A 180 -0.78 -10.37 -1.90
C LEU A 180 -2.13 -9.70 -2.11
N CYS A 181 -3.18 -10.47 -2.02
CA CYS A 181 -4.53 -9.94 -1.98
C CYS A 181 -4.85 -9.41 -0.57
N ILE A 182 -5.05 -8.09 -0.42
CA ILE A 182 -5.34 -7.47 0.89
C ILE A 182 -6.25 -6.23 0.71
N PRO A 183 -7.52 -6.30 1.12
CA PRO A 183 -8.26 -7.50 1.48
C PRO A 183 -8.74 -8.30 0.26
N CYS A 184 -9.05 -9.57 0.49
CA CYS A 184 -9.72 -10.44 -0.45
C CYS A 184 -11.19 -10.59 -0.04
N ASP A 185 -11.96 -9.52 -0.06
CA ASP A 185 -13.34 -9.57 0.45
C ASP A 185 -14.40 -9.48 -0.67
N GLY A 186 -13.97 -9.12 -1.89
CA GLY A 186 -14.83 -9.07 -3.08
C GLY A 186 -15.89 -7.95 -3.06
N THR A 187 -15.98 -7.16 -2.00
CA THR A 187 -17.01 -6.12 -1.88
C THR A 187 -16.74 -4.96 -2.83
N LYS A 188 -17.71 -4.69 -3.71
CA LYS A 188 -17.66 -3.60 -4.68
C LYS A 188 -18.09 -2.27 -4.07
N GLY A 189 -17.45 -1.17 -4.51
CA GLY A 189 -17.79 0.20 -4.09
C GLY A 189 -17.36 0.58 -2.68
N LYS A 190 -16.81 -0.36 -1.89
CA LYS A 190 -16.32 -0.11 -0.53
C LYS A 190 -14.91 0.49 -0.56
N THR A 191 -14.64 1.43 0.32
CA THR A 191 -13.28 1.87 0.60
C THR A 191 -12.66 0.96 1.66
N PHE A 192 -11.54 0.36 1.33
CA PHE A 192 -10.72 -0.42 2.25
C PHE A 192 -9.56 0.41 2.75
N LEU A 193 -9.15 0.15 3.99
CA LEU A 193 -7.91 0.62 4.56
C LEU A 193 -6.98 -0.58 4.70
N THR A 194 -5.95 -0.62 3.86
CA THR A 194 -4.89 -1.64 3.93
C THR A 194 -3.70 -1.07 4.68
N GLU A 195 -3.26 -1.75 5.74
CA GLU A 195 -2.06 -1.39 6.50
C GLU A 195 -1.10 -2.58 6.56
N VAL A 196 0.15 -2.36 6.18
CA VAL A 196 1.18 -3.40 6.13
C VAL A 196 2.50 -2.88 6.67
N ASN A 197 3.14 -3.64 7.53
CA ASN A 197 4.55 -3.44 7.86
C ASN A 197 5.40 -4.09 6.78
N LEU A 198 5.91 -3.28 5.84
CA LEU A 198 6.67 -3.75 4.68
C LEU A 198 7.94 -4.50 5.07
N THR A 199 8.65 -3.99 6.08
CA THR A 199 9.90 -4.61 6.57
C THR A 199 9.65 -6.03 7.09
N LYS A 200 8.61 -6.20 7.90
CA LYS A 200 8.22 -7.52 8.42
C LYS A 200 7.69 -8.43 7.31
N LYS A 201 6.88 -7.87 6.41
CA LYS A 201 6.29 -8.64 5.31
C LYS A 201 7.35 -9.14 4.34
N PHE A 202 8.32 -8.31 3.96
CA PHE A 202 9.45 -8.73 3.13
C PHE A 202 10.20 -9.91 3.76
N LYS A 203 10.57 -9.79 5.03
CA LYS A 203 11.27 -10.86 5.75
C LYS A 203 10.49 -12.17 5.78
N GLN A 204 9.16 -12.11 5.92
CA GLN A 204 8.29 -13.30 5.88
C GLN A 204 8.26 -13.96 4.50
N LEU A 205 8.29 -13.16 3.42
CA LEU A 205 8.11 -13.64 2.05
C LEU A 205 9.41 -14.13 1.41
N PHE A 206 10.54 -13.50 1.73
CA PHE A 206 11.84 -13.79 1.11
C PHE A 206 12.84 -14.42 2.08
N MET A 207 12.49 -14.52 3.38
CA MET A 207 13.34 -15.07 4.44
C MET A 207 14.66 -14.31 4.65
N GLU A 208 14.73 -13.06 4.19
CA GLU A 208 15.90 -12.18 4.22
C GLU A 208 15.57 -10.84 4.87
N ASN A 209 16.58 -10.10 5.26
CA ASN A 209 16.41 -8.72 5.66
C ASN A 209 16.12 -7.86 4.43
N PRO A 210 15.09 -6.98 4.48
CA PRO A 210 14.72 -6.18 3.32
C PRO A 210 15.84 -5.21 2.95
N PRO A 211 16.23 -5.16 1.66
CA PRO A 211 16.91 -4.00 1.12
C PRO A 211 16.05 -2.73 1.32
N PRO A 212 16.64 -1.54 1.21
CA PRO A 212 15.85 -0.29 1.24
C PRO A 212 14.76 -0.29 0.16
N VAL A 213 13.63 0.37 0.42
CA VAL A 213 12.62 0.59 -0.63
C VAL A 213 13.20 1.53 -1.68
N SER A 214 13.22 1.07 -2.93
CA SER A 214 13.86 1.76 -4.06
C SER A 214 12.87 2.31 -5.08
N GLY A 215 11.60 1.88 -5.03
CA GLY A 215 10.57 2.37 -5.95
C GLY A 215 9.18 1.94 -5.58
N LEU A 216 8.22 2.54 -6.28
CA LEU A 216 6.78 2.32 -6.11
C LEU A 216 6.14 2.22 -7.49
N ALA A 217 5.06 1.40 -7.62
CA ALA A 217 4.23 1.48 -8.81
C ALA A 217 2.75 1.31 -8.46
N ILE A 218 1.90 1.88 -9.29
CA ILE A 218 0.47 1.58 -9.38
C ILE A 218 0.30 0.89 -10.74
N GLU A 219 -0.22 -0.32 -10.72
CA GLU A 219 -0.48 -1.12 -11.91
C GLU A 219 -1.96 -1.44 -12.03
N VAL A 220 -2.41 -1.57 -13.25
CA VAL A 220 -3.68 -2.16 -13.63
C VAL A 220 -3.43 -3.09 -14.82
N ASP A 221 -3.89 -4.32 -14.71
CA ASP A 221 -3.80 -5.29 -15.80
C ASP A 221 -5.15 -5.98 -15.97
N VAL A 222 -5.78 -5.76 -17.13
CA VAL A 222 -7.07 -6.34 -17.49
C VAL A 222 -7.00 -7.13 -18.80
N GLN A 223 -5.80 -7.47 -19.24
CA GLN A 223 -5.59 -8.23 -20.47
C GLN A 223 -6.28 -9.59 -20.39
N ASN A 224 -6.93 -9.98 -21.49
CA ASN A 224 -7.69 -11.23 -21.60
C ASN A 224 -8.83 -11.37 -20.58
N THR A 225 -9.41 -10.26 -20.14
CA THR A 225 -10.62 -10.24 -19.30
C THR A 225 -11.85 -9.86 -20.13
N GLU A 226 -13.03 -10.08 -19.59
CA GLU A 226 -14.27 -9.81 -20.29
C GLU A 226 -14.79 -8.38 -20.02
N ILE A 227 -15.32 -7.73 -21.05
CA ILE A 227 -16.02 -6.45 -20.90
C ILE A 227 -17.36 -6.68 -20.19
N SER A 228 -17.62 -5.89 -19.18
CA SER A 228 -18.91 -5.82 -18.51
C SER A 228 -19.25 -4.35 -18.23
N ASN A 229 -20.47 -3.92 -18.54
CA ASN A 229 -20.90 -2.51 -18.41
C ASN A 229 -19.99 -1.51 -19.15
N GLY A 230 -19.47 -1.90 -20.32
CA GLY A 230 -18.63 -1.05 -21.18
C GLY A 230 -17.19 -0.84 -20.69
N ARG A 231 -16.72 -1.66 -19.74
CA ARG A 231 -15.36 -1.61 -19.19
C ARG A 231 -14.87 -2.98 -18.75
N HIS A 232 -13.57 -3.16 -18.63
CA HIS A 232 -12.95 -4.37 -18.10
C HIS A 232 -12.94 -4.39 -16.56
N SER A 233 -12.60 -3.25 -15.94
CA SER A 233 -12.65 -3.07 -14.50
C SER A 233 -12.90 -1.60 -14.13
N LYS A 234 -13.11 -1.35 -12.84
CA LYS A 234 -13.09 0.01 -12.29
C LYS A 234 -12.60 -0.03 -10.85
N ALA A 235 -11.52 0.70 -10.58
CA ALA A 235 -10.94 0.83 -9.27
C ALA A 235 -10.70 2.30 -8.90
N PHE A 236 -10.45 2.56 -7.62
CA PHE A 236 -10.07 3.87 -7.16
C PHE A 236 -9.06 3.81 -6.02
N ILE A 237 -8.24 4.85 -5.93
CA ILE A 237 -7.33 5.09 -4.81
C ILE A 237 -7.62 6.49 -4.25
N LYS A 238 -7.73 6.63 -2.93
CA LYS A 238 -7.86 7.91 -2.23
C LYS A 238 -6.52 8.42 -1.74
N LYS A 239 -5.75 7.52 -1.14
CA LYS A 239 -4.48 7.88 -0.52
C LYS A 239 -3.55 6.68 -0.42
N ILE A 240 -2.26 6.95 -0.60
CA ILE A 240 -1.16 6.02 -0.33
C ILE A 240 -0.17 6.73 0.57
N LYS A 241 0.27 6.07 1.64
CA LYS A 241 1.21 6.64 2.60
C LYS A 241 2.24 5.61 3.03
N LEU A 242 3.51 5.99 2.97
CA LEU A 242 4.61 5.30 3.62
C LEU A 242 5.02 6.09 4.87
N TYR A 243 5.24 5.39 5.98
CA TYR A 243 5.53 6.02 7.28
C TYR A 243 6.35 5.10 8.18
N ARG A 244 6.94 5.68 9.22
CA ARG A 244 7.67 4.96 10.28
C ARG A 244 6.89 4.91 11.57
#